data_71e31f9b684c1c89b63445e40eb29a0a
#
_entry.id   71e31f9b684c1c89b63445e40eb29a0a
#
_cell.length_a   1.000
_cell.length_b   1.000
_cell.length_c   1.000
_cell.angle_alpha   90.00
_cell.angle_beta   90.00
_cell.angle_gamma   90.00
#
_symmetry.space_group_name_H-M   'P 1'
#
loop_
_entity.id
_entity.type
_entity.pdbx_description
1 polymer ?
#
loop_
_entity_poly.entity_id
_entity_poly.type
_entity_poly.pdbx_seq_one_letter_code
_entity_poly.pdbx_strand_id
1 'polypeptide(L)'
;MVFPEHMEFRYYVTSERKEHFALYDRTLGSRMTYLELTQDLGQCLIDLYDTDFYDAYCVLSEINKLVQTEKNEAAWRKLLELSMPLCKVHPFFGPLVKELSKLESAYAHDQDADAAIVLSFANDFEDIVRDAKALIERCLDDRYQPDYSTAERYREAHYDALLRFDDMRYGELATEEVMLDGPAYDSAYHYSVELLRERGIRTALREVLYPNTVRDLYNYLKAYCLRLPLPIHKCKNCGRYFVVTGNITQDYCTRLMEGSEKTCRQMGAVVQYQSRQMKNPATREFTRSYKAHNARVRYGTMTKAEFTAWSKTAREKRDACVAGKLSLEDFVAWLDSDKQR
;
A
#
# COMPACT_ATOMS: atom_id res chain seq x y z
N MET A 1 -23.71 23.48 -1.48
CA MET A 1 -23.18 22.20 -2.01
C MET A 1 -24.42 21.34 -2.17
N VAL A 2 -24.69 20.80 -3.36
CA VAL A 2 -25.79 19.84 -3.56
C VAL A 2 -25.26 18.53 -3.04
N PHE A 3 -25.92 17.95 -2.04
CA PHE A 3 -25.55 16.65 -1.51
C PHE A 3 -26.12 15.54 -2.43
N PRO A 4 -25.39 14.48 -2.64
CA PRO A 4 -25.79 13.40 -3.53
C PRO A 4 -26.92 12.57 -2.90
N GLU A 5 -28.01 12.41 -3.64
CA GLU A 5 -29.15 11.60 -3.22
C GLU A 5 -28.95 10.08 -3.50
N HIS A 6 -28.08 9.74 -4.46
CA HIS A 6 -27.86 8.35 -4.88
C HIS A 6 -26.39 8.08 -5.19
N MET A 7 -25.60 7.85 -4.16
CA MET A 7 -24.22 7.44 -4.34
C MET A 7 -24.13 5.98 -4.79
N GLU A 8 -23.26 5.75 -5.75
CA GLU A 8 -22.88 4.41 -6.19
C GLU A 8 -21.38 4.22 -6.02
N PHE A 9 -21.01 3.10 -5.42
CA PHE A 9 -19.62 2.68 -5.31
C PHE A 9 -19.39 1.45 -6.16
N ARG A 10 -18.34 1.46 -6.98
CA ARG A 10 -17.95 0.34 -7.82
C ARG A 10 -16.46 0.03 -7.76
N TYR A 11 -16.15 -1.23 -8.01
CA TYR A 11 -14.80 -1.74 -8.10
C TYR A 11 -14.65 -2.68 -9.28
N TYR A 12 -13.53 -2.59 -9.99
CA TYR A 12 -13.16 -3.57 -11.02
C TYR A 12 -11.65 -3.66 -11.19
N VAL A 13 -11.21 -4.75 -11.84
CA VAL A 13 -9.79 -4.95 -12.20
C VAL A 13 -9.62 -4.81 -13.72
N THR A 14 -8.63 -4.03 -14.13
CA THR A 14 -8.31 -3.83 -15.55
C THR A 14 -7.50 -4.98 -16.11
N SER A 15 -7.44 -5.10 -17.46
CA SER A 15 -6.57 -6.06 -18.17
C SER A 15 -5.08 -5.86 -17.85
N GLU A 16 -4.68 -4.66 -17.45
CA GLU A 16 -3.32 -4.30 -17.05
C GLU A 16 -3.00 -4.62 -15.59
N ARG A 17 -3.89 -5.37 -14.91
CA ARG A 17 -3.79 -5.68 -13.48
C ARG A 17 -3.77 -4.42 -12.61
N LYS A 18 -4.60 -3.45 -12.94
CA LYS A 18 -4.88 -2.31 -12.07
C LYS A 18 -6.22 -2.51 -11.39
N GLU A 19 -6.31 -2.18 -10.13
CA GLU A 19 -7.56 -2.07 -9.41
C GLU A 19 -8.10 -0.64 -9.53
N HIS A 20 -9.41 -0.55 -9.76
CA HIS A 20 -10.10 0.72 -9.94
C HIS A 20 -11.27 0.82 -8.96
N PHE A 21 -11.32 1.93 -8.24
CA PHE A 21 -12.37 2.29 -7.29
C PHE A 21 -13.02 3.58 -7.74
N ALA A 22 -14.34 3.64 -7.74
CA ALA A 22 -15.07 4.87 -8.02
C ALA A 22 -16.28 5.01 -7.08
N LEU A 23 -16.46 6.22 -6.54
CA LEU A 23 -17.66 6.65 -5.82
C LEU A 23 -18.20 7.89 -6.53
N TYR A 24 -19.43 7.83 -7.00
CA TYR A 24 -20.05 8.89 -7.79
C TYR A 24 -21.53 9.02 -7.49
N ASP A 25 -22.09 10.20 -7.78
CA ASP A 25 -23.51 10.47 -7.71
C ASP A 25 -24.19 10.12 -9.05
N ARG A 26 -25.30 9.43 -9.00
CA ARG A 26 -26.14 9.09 -10.17
C ARG A 26 -27.16 10.16 -10.54
N THR A 27 -27.38 11.16 -9.71
CA THR A 27 -28.46 12.12 -9.93
C THR A 27 -28.19 13.07 -11.09
N LEU A 28 -29.14 13.04 -12.06
CA LEU A 28 -29.44 14.11 -13.00
C LEU A 28 -28.29 14.82 -13.73
N GLY A 29 -27.60 14.07 -14.60
CA GLY A 29 -26.82 14.70 -15.71
C GLY A 29 -25.52 15.42 -15.31
N SER A 30 -25.29 15.71 -14.06
CA SER A 30 -24.00 16.17 -13.54
C SER A 30 -23.40 15.06 -12.66
N ARG A 31 -22.57 14.23 -13.27
CA ARG A 31 -21.88 13.17 -12.55
C ARG A 31 -20.78 13.80 -11.69
N MET A 32 -21.03 13.88 -10.41
CA MET A 32 -20.04 14.33 -9.45
C MET A 32 -19.30 13.10 -8.90
N THR A 33 -18.01 13.03 -9.20
CA THR A 33 -17.14 11.96 -8.72
C THR A 33 -16.50 12.38 -7.40
N TYR A 34 -16.64 11.55 -6.37
CA TYR A 34 -16.09 11.78 -5.02
C TYR A 34 -14.82 11.00 -4.77
N LEU A 35 -14.71 9.83 -5.36
CA LEU A 35 -13.52 9.00 -5.37
C LEU A 35 -13.32 8.47 -6.78
N GLU A 36 -12.12 8.60 -7.30
CA GLU A 36 -11.63 7.89 -8.46
C GLU A 36 -10.17 7.54 -8.22
N LEU A 37 -9.89 6.24 -8.10
CA LEU A 37 -8.56 5.74 -7.80
C LEU A 37 -8.25 4.57 -8.71
N THR A 38 -7.11 4.63 -9.40
CA THR A 38 -6.56 3.52 -10.17
C THR A 38 -5.13 3.26 -9.69
N GLN A 39 -4.84 2.03 -9.30
CA GLN A 39 -3.53 1.65 -8.78
C GLN A 39 -3.19 0.19 -9.13
N ASP A 40 -2.01 -0.29 -8.78
CA ASP A 40 -1.61 -1.68 -9.01
C ASP A 40 -2.52 -2.62 -8.20
N LEU A 41 -2.95 -3.72 -8.81
CA LEU A 41 -3.77 -4.72 -8.14
C LEU A 41 -3.10 -5.21 -6.86
N GLY A 42 -3.81 -5.16 -5.74
CA GLY A 42 -3.33 -5.52 -4.41
C GLY A 42 -2.65 -4.37 -3.66
N GLN A 43 -2.48 -3.19 -4.26
CA GLN A 43 -1.93 -2.03 -3.56
C GLN A 43 -2.84 -1.62 -2.40
N CYS A 44 -4.17 -1.68 -2.55
CA CYS A 44 -5.08 -1.36 -1.47
C CYS A 44 -4.96 -2.32 -0.26
N LEU A 45 -4.60 -3.60 -0.48
CA LEU A 45 -4.28 -4.51 0.65
C LEU A 45 -3.01 -4.07 1.39
N ILE A 46 -2.00 -3.59 0.66
CA ILE A 46 -0.77 -3.06 1.24
C ILE A 46 -1.08 -1.76 2.00
N ASP A 47 -1.96 -0.92 1.47
CA ASP A 47 -2.37 0.31 2.14
C ASP A 47 -3.15 0.01 3.43
N LEU A 48 -3.98 -1.05 3.48
CA LEU A 48 -4.58 -1.54 4.73
C LEU A 48 -3.52 -2.01 5.75
N TYR A 49 -2.41 -2.57 5.27
CA TYR A 49 -1.31 -3.02 6.11
C TYR A 49 -0.50 -1.87 6.69
N ASP A 50 -0.19 -0.87 5.86
CA ASP A 50 0.77 0.20 6.17
C ASP A 50 0.11 1.43 6.86
N THR A 51 -1.22 1.60 6.75
CA THR A 51 -1.93 2.80 7.24
C THR A 51 -2.29 2.67 8.72
N ASP A 52 -2.05 3.74 9.47
CA ASP A 52 -2.64 3.94 10.80
C ASP A 52 -4.03 4.56 10.64
N PHE A 53 -5.05 3.84 11.12
CA PHE A 53 -6.45 4.24 11.02
C PHE A 53 -6.99 4.92 12.31
N TYR A 54 -6.15 5.30 13.25
CA TYR A 54 -6.59 5.89 14.52
C TYR A 54 -7.52 7.10 14.30
N ASP A 55 -7.10 8.06 13.46
CA ASP A 55 -7.90 9.25 13.17
C ASP A 55 -9.22 8.90 12.47
N ALA A 56 -9.21 7.91 11.59
CA ALA A 56 -10.43 7.43 10.93
C ALA A 56 -11.42 6.82 11.94
N TYR A 57 -10.95 6.04 12.90
CA TYR A 57 -11.80 5.52 13.98
C TYR A 57 -12.37 6.63 14.88
N CYS A 58 -11.62 7.71 15.13
CA CYS A 58 -12.15 8.89 15.84
C CYS A 58 -13.32 9.51 15.07
N VAL A 59 -13.18 9.67 13.75
CA VAL A 59 -14.26 10.17 12.88
C VAL A 59 -15.46 9.22 12.87
N LEU A 60 -15.25 7.91 12.75
CA LEU A 60 -16.34 6.91 12.82
C LEU A 60 -17.10 6.99 14.15
N SER A 61 -16.41 7.23 15.27
CA SER A 61 -17.05 7.42 16.57
C SER A 61 -17.92 8.68 16.60
N GLU A 62 -17.49 9.79 15.97
CA GLU A 62 -18.29 11.01 15.85
C GLU A 62 -19.53 10.76 14.97
N ILE A 63 -19.36 10.13 13.80
CA ILE A 63 -20.46 9.75 12.91
C ILE A 63 -21.48 8.88 13.66
N ASN A 64 -21.02 7.87 14.40
CA ASN A 64 -21.90 6.98 15.16
C ASN A 64 -22.73 7.75 16.21
N LYS A 65 -22.12 8.72 16.91
CA LYS A 65 -22.85 9.59 17.85
C LYS A 65 -23.95 10.39 17.15
N LEU A 66 -23.64 10.98 15.98
CA LEU A 66 -24.62 11.75 15.22
C LEU A 66 -25.80 10.89 14.77
N VAL A 67 -25.56 9.70 14.25
CA VAL A 67 -26.62 8.75 13.82
C VAL A 67 -27.54 8.41 15.00
N GLN A 68 -27.02 8.32 16.23
CA GLN A 68 -27.80 7.97 17.40
C GLN A 68 -28.57 9.14 18.03
N THR A 69 -28.08 10.36 17.88
CA THR A 69 -28.59 11.50 18.66
C THR A 69 -29.38 12.52 17.86
N GLU A 70 -29.11 12.67 16.60
CA GLU A 70 -29.69 13.73 15.76
C GLU A 70 -30.35 13.14 14.50
N LYS A 71 -31.65 13.48 14.29
CA LYS A 71 -32.46 12.96 13.19
C LYS A 71 -33.03 14.13 12.37
N ASN A 72 -32.15 14.87 11.72
CA ASN A 72 -32.56 15.99 10.86
C ASN A 72 -31.64 16.12 9.65
N GLU A 73 -32.05 16.87 8.65
CA GLU A 73 -31.31 17.08 7.41
C GLU A 73 -29.89 17.67 7.67
N ALA A 74 -29.75 18.53 8.67
CA ALA A 74 -28.45 19.11 9.01
C ALA A 74 -27.48 18.06 9.55
N ALA A 75 -27.97 17.13 10.38
CA ALA A 75 -27.20 16.01 10.88
C ALA A 75 -26.77 15.07 9.74
N TRP A 76 -27.69 14.74 8.83
CA TRP A 76 -27.37 13.91 7.65
C TRP A 76 -26.27 14.56 6.79
N ARG A 77 -26.37 15.86 6.51
CA ARG A 77 -25.34 16.60 5.78
C ARG A 77 -23.99 16.52 6.48
N LYS A 78 -23.98 16.70 7.80
CA LYS A 78 -22.76 16.59 8.62
C LYS A 78 -22.17 15.17 8.58
N LEU A 79 -23.00 14.12 8.58
CA LEU A 79 -22.53 12.74 8.40
C LEU A 79 -21.77 12.57 7.11
N LEU A 80 -22.29 13.08 5.98
CA LEU A 80 -21.62 13.00 4.70
C LEU A 80 -20.34 13.85 4.67
N GLU A 81 -20.35 15.06 5.22
CA GLU A 81 -19.16 15.91 5.34
C GLU A 81 -18.02 15.22 6.10
N LEU A 82 -18.35 14.48 7.15
CA LEU A 82 -17.36 13.73 7.95
C LEU A 82 -16.89 12.45 7.25
N SER A 83 -17.79 11.75 6.57
CA SER A 83 -17.48 10.42 6.01
C SER A 83 -16.77 10.49 4.64
N MET A 84 -17.08 11.48 3.80
CA MET A 84 -16.48 11.58 2.46
C MET A 84 -14.95 11.68 2.47
N PRO A 85 -14.29 12.45 3.36
CA PRO A 85 -12.83 12.49 3.43
C PRO A 85 -12.20 11.15 3.76
N LEU A 86 -12.91 10.23 4.44
CA LEU A 86 -12.40 8.89 4.76
C LEU A 86 -12.07 8.08 3.51
N CYS A 87 -12.79 8.30 2.38
CA CYS A 87 -12.47 7.66 1.10
C CYS A 87 -11.07 8.03 0.57
N LYS A 88 -10.52 9.18 0.98
CA LYS A 88 -9.14 9.58 0.65
C LYS A 88 -8.10 8.93 1.57
N VAL A 89 -8.51 8.52 2.78
CA VAL A 89 -7.66 7.74 3.68
C VAL A 89 -7.52 6.33 3.13
N HIS A 90 -8.65 5.70 2.77
CA HIS A 90 -8.65 4.40 2.13
C HIS A 90 -9.95 4.17 1.33
N PRO A 91 -9.90 3.59 0.11
CA PRO A 91 -11.09 3.39 -0.73
C PRO A 91 -12.14 2.47 -0.12
N PHE A 92 -11.78 1.66 0.85
CA PHE A 92 -12.71 0.77 1.58
C PHE A 92 -13.74 1.51 2.44
N PHE A 93 -13.60 2.81 2.63
CA PHE A 93 -14.66 3.64 3.22
C PHE A 93 -15.78 3.98 2.23
N GLY A 94 -15.59 3.74 0.93
CA GLY A 94 -16.60 4.01 -0.10
C GLY A 94 -17.96 3.33 0.14
N PRO A 95 -18.03 2.04 0.47
CA PRO A 95 -19.28 1.37 0.82
C PRO A 95 -20.02 2.02 2.00
N LEU A 96 -19.30 2.48 3.04
CA LEU A 96 -19.90 3.20 4.17
C LEU A 96 -20.56 4.51 3.71
N VAL A 97 -19.83 5.31 2.91
CA VAL A 97 -20.35 6.60 2.41
C VAL A 97 -21.58 6.38 1.54
N LYS A 98 -21.58 5.33 0.68
CA LYS A 98 -22.73 4.91 -0.09
C LYS A 98 -23.94 4.59 0.82
N GLU A 99 -23.74 3.83 1.88
CA GLU A 99 -24.85 3.47 2.79
C GLU A 99 -25.34 4.68 3.59
N LEU A 100 -24.45 5.55 4.07
CA LEU A 100 -24.85 6.78 4.76
C LEU A 100 -25.64 7.74 3.86
N SER A 101 -25.35 7.77 2.55
CA SER A 101 -26.11 8.60 1.61
C SER A 101 -27.58 8.18 1.49
N LYS A 102 -27.88 6.90 1.68
CA LYS A 102 -29.25 6.38 1.64
C LYS A 102 -30.10 6.79 2.85
N LEU A 103 -29.49 7.27 3.92
CA LEU A 103 -30.22 7.70 5.13
C LEU A 103 -30.97 9.02 4.94
N GLU A 104 -30.79 9.73 3.81
CA GLU A 104 -31.50 10.98 3.54
C GLU A 104 -33.01 10.83 3.72
N SER A 105 -33.61 9.81 3.13
CA SER A 105 -35.05 9.57 3.22
C SER A 105 -35.51 9.33 4.66
N ALA A 106 -34.71 8.60 5.47
CA ALA A 106 -35.02 8.38 6.87
C ALA A 106 -34.99 9.68 7.66
N TYR A 107 -33.98 10.52 7.46
CA TYR A 107 -33.84 11.82 8.14
C TYR A 107 -34.89 12.84 7.68
N ALA A 108 -35.29 12.84 6.40
CA ALA A 108 -36.34 13.72 5.88
C ALA A 108 -37.73 13.38 6.45
N HIS A 109 -37.97 12.11 6.83
CA HIS A 109 -39.27 11.65 7.37
C HIS A 109 -39.24 11.37 8.88
N ASP A 110 -38.21 11.82 9.59
CA ASP A 110 -38.01 11.59 11.04
C ASP A 110 -38.13 10.09 11.42
N GLN A 111 -37.65 9.22 10.54
CA GLN A 111 -37.61 7.78 10.77
C GLN A 111 -36.30 7.38 11.46
N ASP A 112 -36.34 6.26 12.19
CA ASP A 112 -35.13 5.72 12.79
C ASP A 112 -34.11 5.31 11.71
N ALA A 113 -32.98 5.98 11.71
CA ALA A 113 -31.83 5.54 10.93
C ALA A 113 -31.21 4.31 11.60
N ASP A 114 -30.77 3.35 10.79
CA ASP A 114 -30.10 2.16 11.32
C ASP A 114 -28.73 2.53 11.90
N ALA A 115 -28.72 2.75 13.23
CA ALA A 115 -27.49 3.04 13.96
C ALA A 115 -26.46 1.91 13.91
N ALA A 116 -26.87 0.69 13.53
CA ALA A 116 -25.96 -0.43 13.41
C ALA A 116 -25.03 -0.32 12.20
N ILE A 117 -25.35 0.50 11.20
CA ILE A 117 -24.53 0.64 9.97
C ILE A 117 -23.07 1.01 10.32
N VAL A 118 -22.87 2.03 11.14
CA VAL A 118 -21.51 2.52 11.46
C VAL A 118 -20.76 1.54 12.35
N LEU A 119 -21.43 0.95 13.35
CA LEU A 119 -20.81 -0.03 14.24
C LEU A 119 -20.47 -1.33 13.49
N SER A 120 -21.38 -1.81 12.64
CA SER A 120 -21.13 -2.98 11.79
C SER A 120 -19.93 -2.74 10.86
N PHE A 121 -19.91 -1.57 10.22
CA PHE A 121 -18.77 -1.18 9.37
C PHE A 121 -17.46 -1.15 10.15
N ALA A 122 -17.44 -0.52 11.34
CA ALA A 122 -16.22 -0.38 12.13
C ALA A 122 -15.65 -1.74 12.56
N ASN A 123 -16.52 -2.65 13.01
CA ASN A 123 -16.15 -4.02 13.39
C ASN A 123 -15.62 -4.81 12.18
N ASP A 124 -16.35 -4.74 11.05
CA ASP A 124 -15.92 -5.40 9.82
C ASP A 124 -14.58 -4.85 9.31
N PHE A 125 -14.39 -3.54 9.38
CA PHE A 125 -13.17 -2.89 8.92
C PHE A 125 -11.95 -3.27 9.78
N GLU A 126 -12.11 -3.34 11.11
CA GLU A 126 -11.05 -3.81 12.02
C GLU A 126 -10.67 -5.26 11.72
N ASP A 127 -11.66 -6.13 11.56
CA ASP A 127 -11.43 -7.53 11.19
C ASP A 127 -10.72 -7.64 9.84
N ILE A 128 -11.12 -6.85 8.84
CA ILE A 128 -10.52 -6.81 7.50
C ILE A 128 -9.07 -6.35 7.57
N VAL A 129 -8.74 -5.32 8.33
CA VAL A 129 -7.36 -4.86 8.49
C VAL A 129 -6.47 -5.95 9.07
N ARG A 130 -6.98 -6.70 10.08
CA ARG A 130 -6.26 -7.83 10.67
C ARG A 130 -6.09 -9.00 9.69
N ASP A 131 -7.16 -9.36 8.97
CA ASP A 131 -7.17 -10.43 7.98
C ASP A 131 -6.26 -10.10 6.77
N ALA A 132 -6.26 -8.85 6.29
CA ALA A 132 -5.39 -8.40 5.21
C ALA A 132 -3.90 -8.49 5.57
N LYS A 133 -3.52 -8.20 6.82
CA LYS A 133 -2.15 -8.38 7.31
C LYS A 133 -1.73 -9.85 7.25
N ALA A 134 -2.56 -10.74 7.78
CA ALA A 134 -2.29 -12.18 7.73
C ALA A 134 -2.28 -12.71 6.28
N LEU A 135 -3.19 -12.23 5.42
CA LEU A 135 -3.24 -12.60 3.99
C LEU A 135 -1.93 -12.24 3.27
N ILE A 136 -1.43 -11.02 3.47
CA ILE A 136 -0.17 -10.59 2.86
C ILE A 136 1.00 -11.44 3.40
N GLU A 137 1.15 -11.53 4.72
CA GLU A 137 2.30 -12.17 5.36
C GLU A 137 2.36 -13.68 5.14
N ARG A 138 1.22 -14.33 5.07
CA ARG A 138 1.13 -15.80 5.05
C ARG A 138 0.81 -16.39 3.68
N CYS A 139 0.11 -15.64 2.83
CA CYS A 139 -0.37 -16.18 1.56
C CYS A 139 0.25 -15.51 0.33
N LEU A 140 0.35 -14.17 0.33
CA LEU A 140 0.76 -13.42 -0.85
C LEU A 140 2.28 -13.15 -0.90
N ASP A 141 2.98 -13.14 0.24
CA ASP A 141 4.45 -13.13 0.26
C ASP A 141 4.96 -14.53 -0.08
N ASP A 142 5.36 -14.73 -1.34
CA ASP A 142 5.85 -16.02 -1.84
C ASP A 142 7.21 -16.45 -1.24
N ARG A 143 7.89 -15.56 -0.54
CA ARG A 143 9.15 -15.83 0.16
C ARG A 143 8.95 -16.45 1.53
N TYR A 144 7.73 -16.39 2.07
CA TYR A 144 7.41 -16.95 3.39
C TYR A 144 7.53 -18.49 3.39
N GLN A 145 6.96 -19.12 2.38
CA GLN A 145 7.04 -20.58 2.15
C GLN A 145 7.13 -20.81 0.64
N PRO A 146 8.34 -20.68 0.05
CA PRO A 146 8.50 -20.64 -1.39
C PRO A 146 8.12 -21.94 -2.11
N ASP A 147 8.15 -23.06 -1.39
CA ASP A 147 7.80 -24.37 -1.95
C ASP A 147 6.29 -24.64 -1.95
N TYR A 148 5.50 -23.78 -1.29
CA TYR A 148 4.05 -23.91 -1.20
C TYR A 148 3.36 -22.97 -2.19
N SER A 149 2.31 -23.49 -2.85
CA SER A 149 1.41 -22.66 -3.64
C SER A 149 0.63 -21.67 -2.75
N THR A 150 0.09 -20.61 -3.32
CA THR A 150 -0.77 -19.66 -2.60
C THR A 150 -1.95 -20.35 -1.92
N ALA A 151 -2.53 -21.38 -2.57
CA ALA A 151 -3.65 -22.14 -2.01
C ALA A 151 -3.25 -22.98 -0.80
N GLU A 152 -2.05 -23.57 -0.80
CA GLU A 152 -1.51 -24.34 0.35
C GLU A 152 -1.20 -23.41 1.50
N ARG A 153 -0.56 -22.28 1.27
CA ARG A 153 -0.32 -21.26 2.29
C ARG A 153 -1.62 -20.72 2.88
N TYR A 154 -2.65 -20.50 2.06
CA TYR A 154 -3.97 -20.08 2.53
C TYR A 154 -4.62 -21.14 3.43
N ARG A 155 -4.52 -22.41 3.06
CA ARG A 155 -5.04 -23.52 3.87
C ARG A 155 -4.35 -23.59 5.25
N GLU A 156 -3.03 -23.42 5.30
CA GLU A 156 -2.31 -23.38 6.56
C GLU A 156 -2.71 -22.19 7.43
N ALA A 157 -2.73 -21.00 6.84
CA ALA A 157 -3.13 -19.79 7.56
C ALA A 157 -4.57 -19.91 8.11
N HIS A 158 -5.46 -20.60 7.40
CA HIS A 158 -6.81 -20.89 7.89
C HIS A 158 -6.77 -21.92 9.01
N TYR A 159 -5.99 -23.00 8.89
CA TYR A 159 -5.86 -24.03 9.94
C TYR A 159 -5.30 -23.43 11.24
N ASP A 160 -4.37 -22.50 11.14
CA ASP A 160 -3.80 -21.76 12.28
C ASP A 160 -4.75 -20.67 12.84
N ALA A 161 -5.99 -20.60 12.35
CA ALA A 161 -6.99 -19.58 12.70
C ALA A 161 -6.52 -18.13 12.49
N LEU A 162 -5.54 -17.89 11.63
CA LEU A 162 -5.05 -16.56 11.28
C LEU A 162 -5.94 -15.87 10.24
N LEU A 163 -6.56 -16.66 9.36
CA LEU A 163 -7.51 -16.20 8.34
C LEU A 163 -8.86 -16.85 8.57
N ARG A 164 -9.92 -16.05 8.55
CA ARG A 164 -11.28 -16.58 8.60
C ARG A 164 -11.69 -17.13 7.24
N PHE A 165 -12.26 -18.32 7.23
CA PHE A 165 -12.95 -18.87 6.08
C PHE A 165 -14.40 -18.40 6.13
N ASP A 166 -14.60 -17.14 5.85
CA ASP A 166 -15.97 -16.65 5.66
C ASP A 166 -16.49 -17.16 4.32
N ASP A 167 -17.80 -17.43 4.25
CA ASP A 167 -18.50 -17.54 2.98
C ASP A 167 -18.07 -16.36 2.12
N MET A 168 -17.29 -16.61 1.07
CA MET A 168 -16.80 -15.56 0.17
C MET A 168 -17.96 -15.09 -0.71
N ARG A 169 -18.95 -14.48 -0.07
CA ARG A 169 -20.01 -13.78 -0.76
C ARG A 169 -19.51 -12.40 -1.12
N TYR A 170 -19.82 -12.01 -2.30
CA TYR A 170 -19.59 -10.67 -2.80
C TYR A 170 -20.94 -10.01 -3.04
N GLY A 171 -20.98 -8.69 -3.12
CA GLY A 171 -22.14 -7.98 -3.56
C GLY A 171 -22.54 -8.31 -5.01
N GLU A 172 -23.21 -7.39 -5.66
CA GLU A 172 -23.67 -7.56 -7.04
C GLU A 172 -22.48 -7.49 -8.00
N LEU A 173 -22.38 -8.49 -8.90
CA LEU A 173 -21.45 -8.51 -10.02
C LEU A 173 -22.23 -8.26 -11.31
N ALA A 174 -21.82 -7.25 -12.06
CA ALA A 174 -22.34 -6.93 -13.38
C ALA A 174 -21.27 -7.01 -14.45
N THR A 175 -21.65 -7.31 -15.69
CA THR A 175 -20.77 -7.14 -16.85
C THR A 175 -21.11 -5.82 -17.51
N GLU A 176 -20.17 -4.90 -17.53
CA GLU A 176 -20.35 -3.56 -18.09
C GLU A 176 -19.38 -3.28 -19.23
N GLU A 177 -19.83 -2.49 -20.18
CA GLU A 177 -18.97 -1.88 -21.16
C GLU A 177 -18.30 -0.63 -20.53
N VAL A 178 -16.99 -0.66 -20.42
CA VAL A 178 -16.17 0.42 -19.85
C VAL A 178 -15.27 1.03 -20.91
N MET A 179 -15.07 2.33 -20.85
CA MET A 179 -14.13 3.03 -21.71
C MET A 179 -12.70 2.80 -21.22
N LEU A 180 -11.79 2.46 -22.14
CA LEU A 180 -10.38 2.22 -21.81
C LEU A 180 -9.57 3.53 -21.78
N ASP A 181 -9.96 4.49 -22.61
CA ASP A 181 -9.21 5.73 -22.86
C ASP A 181 -10.02 6.98 -22.46
N GLY A 182 -11.05 6.82 -21.63
CA GLY A 182 -11.94 7.90 -21.17
C GLY A 182 -12.13 7.89 -19.64
N PRO A 183 -12.97 8.79 -19.12
CA PRO A 183 -13.31 8.81 -17.71
C PRO A 183 -13.90 7.48 -17.28
N ALA A 184 -13.35 6.88 -16.22
CA ALA A 184 -13.70 5.55 -15.79
C ALA A 184 -15.16 5.36 -15.36
N TYR A 185 -15.86 6.45 -15.05
CA TYR A 185 -17.27 6.47 -14.64
C TYR A 185 -18.25 6.71 -15.80
N ASP A 186 -17.75 7.01 -17.01
CA ASP A 186 -18.62 7.19 -18.18
C ASP A 186 -18.93 5.83 -18.81
N SER A 187 -20.21 5.51 -18.88
CA SER A 187 -20.67 4.30 -19.58
C SER A 187 -20.61 4.56 -21.09
N ALA A 188 -20.01 3.64 -21.83
CA ALA A 188 -19.97 3.69 -23.28
C ALA A 188 -21.37 3.70 -23.93
N TYR A 189 -22.38 3.18 -23.22
CA TYR A 189 -23.78 3.18 -23.69
C TYR A 189 -24.39 4.56 -23.94
N HIS A 190 -23.76 5.63 -23.45
CA HIS A 190 -24.24 7.01 -23.70
C HIS A 190 -23.72 7.61 -25.00
N TYR A 191 -22.84 6.91 -25.70
CA TYR A 191 -22.20 7.41 -26.93
C TYR A 191 -22.46 6.46 -28.09
N SER A 192 -22.63 7.00 -29.30
CA SER A 192 -22.67 6.17 -30.50
C SER A 192 -21.29 5.56 -30.78
N VAL A 193 -21.27 4.41 -31.45
CA VAL A 193 -20.00 3.74 -31.83
C VAL A 193 -19.15 4.65 -32.73
N GLU A 194 -19.81 5.41 -33.61
CA GLU A 194 -19.15 6.39 -34.50
C GLU A 194 -18.41 7.46 -33.67
N LEU A 195 -19.08 8.04 -32.68
CA LEU A 195 -18.50 9.07 -31.82
C LEU A 195 -17.34 8.55 -30.99
N LEU A 196 -17.43 7.33 -30.45
CA LEU A 196 -16.32 6.69 -29.74
C LEU A 196 -15.10 6.49 -30.67
N ARG A 197 -15.33 6.01 -31.90
CA ARG A 197 -14.29 5.85 -32.90
C ARG A 197 -13.64 7.15 -33.34
N GLU A 198 -14.45 8.19 -33.60
CA GLU A 198 -13.97 9.53 -33.95
C GLU A 198 -13.06 10.13 -32.86
N ARG A 199 -13.37 9.82 -31.59
CA ARG A 199 -12.56 10.25 -30.42
C ARG A 199 -11.39 9.32 -30.12
N GLY A 200 -11.24 8.20 -30.83
CA GLY A 200 -10.21 7.20 -30.58
C GLY A 200 -10.40 6.45 -29.26
N ILE A 201 -11.63 6.46 -28.73
CA ILE A 201 -11.94 5.80 -27.45
C ILE A 201 -12.25 4.32 -27.72
N ARG A 202 -11.51 3.46 -27.04
CA ARG A 202 -11.74 2.01 -27.06
C ARG A 202 -12.61 1.60 -25.88
N THR A 203 -13.39 0.56 -26.05
CA THR A 203 -14.23 -0.03 -25.01
C THR A 203 -13.88 -1.50 -24.75
N ALA A 204 -14.20 -1.99 -23.57
CA ALA A 204 -14.11 -3.41 -23.24
C ALA A 204 -15.25 -3.81 -22.29
N LEU A 205 -15.68 -5.05 -22.39
CA LEU A 205 -16.56 -5.63 -21.37
C LEU A 205 -15.75 -6.04 -20.15
N ARG A 206 -16.23 -5.65 -18.97
CA ARG A 206 -15.58 -5.95 -17.69
C ARG A 206 -16.59 -6.41 -16.65
N GLU A 207 -16.12 -7.28 -15.77
CA GLU A 207 -16.82 -7.58 -14.53
C GLU A 207 -16.61 -6.41 -13.56
N VAL A 208 -17.69 -5.85 -13.07
CA VAL A 208 -17.74 -4.73 -12.13
C VAL A 208 -18.47 -5.18 -10.89
N LEU A 209 -17.83 -5.00 -9.73
CA LEU A 209 -18.43 -5.28 -8.43
C LEU A 209 -19.11 -4.02 -7.90
N TYR A 210 -20.35 -4.18 -7.45
CA TYR A 210 -21.13 -3.21 -6.68
C TYR A 210 -21.29 -3.71 -5.25
N PRO A 211 -20.30 -3.46 -4.36
CA PRO A 211 -20.36 -3.99 -3.02
C PRO A 211 -21.46 -3.30 -2.20
N ASN A 212 -22.19 -4.06 -1.40
CA ASN A 212 -23.14 -3.54 -0.43
C ASN A 212 -22.43 -3.23 0.89
N THR A 213 -21.40 -3.99 1.23
CA THR A 213 -20.61 -3.82 2.46
C THR A 213 -19.13 -3.75 2.14
N VAL A 214 -18.35 -3.28 3.10
CA VAL A 214 -16.88 -3.32 3.00
C VAL A 214 -16.36 -4.76 2.97
N ARG A 215 -17.09 -5.70 3.58
CA ARG A 215 -16.73 -7.12 3.58
C ARG A 215 -16.92 -7.75 2.20
N ASP A 216 -17.97 -7.38 1.45
CA ASP A 216 -18.15 -7.82 0.07
C ASP A 216 -16.94 -7.44 -0.80
N LEU A 217 -16.51 -6.17 -0.69
CA LEU A 217 -15.36 -5.65 -1.41
C LEU A 217 -14.08 -6.42 -1.05
N TYR A 218 -13.83 -6.61 0.25
CA TYR A 218 -12.66 -7.33 0.71
C TYR A 218 -12.66 -8.80 0.28
N ASN A 219 -13.80 -9.49 0.43
CA ASN A 219 -13.91 -10.90 0.04
C ASN A 219 -13.69 -11.11 -1.45
N TYR A 220 -14.22 -10.22 -2.29
CA TYR A 220 -13.96 -10.26 -3.73
C TYR A 220 -12.48 -10.07 -4.05
N LEU A 221 -11.87 -9.04 -3.48
CA LEU A 221 -10.45 -8.75 -3.69
C LEU A 221 -9.55 -9.88 -3.17
N LYS A 222 -9.83 -10.40 -1.97
CA LYS A 222 -9.15 -11.58 -1.40
C LYS A 222 -9.22 -12.78 -2.34
N ALA A 223 -10.44 -13.13 -2.79
CA ALA A 223 -10.63 -14.23 -3.74
C ALA A 223 -9.90 -14.00 -5.06
N TYR A 224 -9.89 -12.77 -5.54
CA TYR A 224 -9.20 -12.38 -6.77
C TYR A 224 -7.68 -12.55 -6.63
N CYS A 225 -7.09 -12.05 -5.55
CA CYS A 225 -5.65 -12.16 -5.28
C CYS A 225 -5.19 -13.60 -5.02
N LEU A 226 -6.04 -14.43 -4.42
CA LEU A 226 -5.73 -15.85 -4.18
C LEU A 226 -5.77 -16.69 -5.47
N ARG A 227 -6.63 -16.33 -6.42
CA ARG A 227 -6.75 -17.04 -7.72
C ARG A 227 -5.67 -16.66 -8.71
N LEU A 228 -5.16 -15.44 -8.65
CA LEU A 228 -4.12 -14.96 -9.55
C LEU A 228 -2.76 -14.94 -8.84
N PRO A 229 -1.67 -15.29 -9.53
CA PRO A 229 -0.34 -15.07 -8.99
C PRO A 229 -0.12 -13.56 -8.84
N LEU A 230 -0.23 -13.08 -7.61
CA LEU A 230 0.03 -11.70 -7.21
C LEU A 230 1.21 -11.71 -6.24
N PRO A 231 2.45 -11.64 -6.70
CA PRO A 231 3.59 -11.62 -5.82
C PRO A 231 3.64 -10.27 -5.09
N ILE A 232 3.60 -10.33 -3.77
CA ILE A 232 3.83 -9.20 -2.86
C ILE A 232 5.10 -9.49 -2.08
N HIS A 233 6.06 -8.58 -2.15
CA HIS A 233 7.34 -8.75 -1.47
C HIS A 233 7.58 -7.70 -0.41
N LYS A 234 8.31 -8.06 0.63
CA LYS A 234 8.84 -7.11 1.61
C LYS A 234 10.12 -6.48 1.07
N CYS A 235 10.15 -5.15 0.95
CA CYS A 235 11.33 -4.42 0.46
C CYS A 235 12.52 -4.61 1.40
N LYS A 236 13.65 -5.09 0.89
CA LYS A 236 14.87 -5.30 1.70
C LYS A 236 15.48 -4.02 2.24
N ASN A 237 15.10 -2.84 1.73
CA ASN A 237 15.62 -1.55 2.20
C ASN A 237 14.72 -0.90 3.24
N CYS A 238 13.43 -0.65 2.93
CA CYS A 238 12.51 0.06 3.82
C CYS A 238 11.63 -0.86 4.69
N GLY A 239 11.64 -2.16 4.45
CA GLY A 239 10.85 -3.13 5.21
C GLY A 239 9.35 -3.16 4.90
N ARG A 240 8.85 -2.29 4.02
CA ARG A 240 7.42 -2.23 3.64
C ARG A 240 7.12 -3.21 2.52
N TYR A 241 5.89 -3.71 2.49
CA TYR A 241 5.40 -4.54 1.39
C TYR A 241 5.18 -3.72 0.11
N PHE A 242 5.30 -4.36 -1.05
CA PHE A 242 5.02 -3.77 -2.35
C PHE A 242 4.59 -4.84 -3.35
N VAL A 243 3.74 -4.45 -4.30
CA VAL A 243 3.35 -5.32 -5.42
C VAL A 243 4.51 -5.42 -6.40
N VAL A 244 4.83 -6.64 -6.82
CA VAL A 244 5.85 -6.89 -7.83
C VAL A 244 5.23 -6.75 -9.21
N THR A 245 5.56 -5.65 -9.90
CA THR A 245 5.00 -5.32 -11.22
C THR A 245 5.91 -5.70 -12.39
N GLY A 246 6.99 -6.42 -12.15
CA GLY A 246 7.98 -6.77 -13.18
C GLY A 246 8.65 -8.10 -12.90
N ASN A 247 9.97 -8.09 -12.75
CA ASN A 247 10.72 -9.29 -12.44
C ASN A 247 10.37 -9.82 -11.05
N ILE A 248 9.94 -11.07 -10.96
CA ILE A 248 9.57 -11.75 -9.71
C ILE A 248 10.71 -11.77 -8.66
N THR A 249 11.96 -11.61 -9.10
CA THR A 249 13.11 -11.52 -8.17
C THR A 249 13.32 -10.12 -7.59
N GLN A 250 12.41 -9.17 -7.82
CA GLN A 250 12.53 -7.80 -7.35
C GLN A 250 12.56 -7.72 -5.81
N ASP A 251 13.63 -7.17 -5.27
CA ASP A 251 13.90 -7.06 -3.83
C ASP A 251 13.60 -5.68 -3.24
N TYR A 252 13.39 -4.68 -4.07
CA TYR A 252 13.27 -3.28 -3.68
C TYR A 252 12.10 -2.60 -4.35
N CYS A 253 11.33 -1.85 -3.57
CA CYS A 253 10.19 -1.07 -4.07
C CYS A 253 10.63 0.22 -4.78
N THR A 254 9.66 0.91 -5.37
CA THR A 254 9.84 2.19 -6.06
C THR A 254 9.63 3.42 -5.17
N ARG A 255 9.35 3.23 -3.87
CA ARG A 255 9.16 4.36 -2.92
C ARG A 255 10.46 5.13 -2.75
N LEU A 256 10.36 6.44 -2.61
CA LEU A 256 11.48 7.31 -2.28
C LEU A 256 12.05 6.91 -0.91
N MET A 257 13.36 6.96 -0.80
CA MET A 257 14.05 6.79 0.47
C MET A 257 13.94 8.09 1.29
N GLU A 258 13.83 7.93 2.60
CA GLU A 258 13.77 9.08 3.50
C GLU A 258 14.96 10.02 3.29
N GLY A 259 14.68 11.32 3.10
CA GLY A 259 15.71 12.34 2.85
C GLY A 259 16.43 12.23 1.51
N SER A 260 15.89 11.53 0.52
CA SER A 260 16.52 11.30 -0.78
C SER A 260 15.52 11.42 -1.94
N GLU A 261 15.98 11.91 -3.09
CA GLU A 261 15.23 11.86 -4.35
C GLU A 261 15.31 10.48 -5.05
N LYS A 262 16.06 9.54 -4.48
CA LYS A 262 16.26 8.20 -5.05
C LYS A 262 15.34 7.18 -4.40
N THR A 263 14.87 6.24 -5.20
CA THR A 263 14.00 5.16 -4.73
C THR A 263 14.79 4.02 -4.09
N CYS A 264 14.09 3.20 -3.30
CA CYS A 264 14.64 1.94 -2.78
C CYS A 264 15.22 1.05 -3.89
N ARG A 265 14.57 1.02 -5.07
CA ARG A 265 15.03 0.24 -6.22
C ARG A 265 16.37 0.74 -6.79
N GLN A 266 16.59 2.05 -6.77
CA GLN A 266 17.82 2.64 -7.29
C GLN A 266 19.01 2.48 -6.35
N MET A 267 18.78 2.52 -5.04
CA MET A 267 19.86 2.61 -4.07
C MET A 267 19.87 1.48 -3.02
N GLY A 268 18.77 0.72 -2.88
CA GLY A 268 18.61 -0.23 -1.79
C GLY A 268 19.73 -1.28 -1.72
N ALA A 269 20.17 -1.80 -2.86
CA ALA A 269 21.27 -2.77 -2.92
C ALA A 269 22.57 -2.17 -2.37
N VAL A 270 22.88 -0.92 -2.74
CA VAL A 270 24.08 -0.21 -2.28
C VAL A 270 24.01 0.06 -0.78
N VAL A 271 22.88 0.55 -0.30
CA VAL A 271 22.64 0.82 1.14
C VAL A 271 22.76 -0.45 1.97
N GLN A 272 22.14 -1.56 1.51
CA GLN A 272 22.22 -2.84 2.20
C GLN A 272 23.64 -3.41 2.19
N TYR A 273 24.35 -3.30 1.08
CA TYR A 273 25.76 -3.69 1.02
C TYR A 273 26.59 -2.89 2.03
N GLN A 274 26.46 -1.57 2.05
CA GLN A 274 27.17 -0.70 3.00
C GLN A 274 26.82 -1.04 4.46
N SER A 275 25.52 -1.26 4.76
CA SER A 275 25.06 -1.65 6.10
C SER A 275 25.67 -2.97 6.55
N ARG A 276 25.72 -3.99 5.66
CA ARG A 276 26.35 -5.28 5.96
C ARG A 276 27.84 -5.13 6.22
N GLN A 277 28.53 -4.33 5.41
CA GLN A 277 29.95 -4.04 5.59
C GLN A 277 30.20 -3.35 6.94
N MET A 278 29.36 -2.40 7.33
CA MET A 278 29.49 -1.70 8.61
C MET A 278 29.19 -2.57 9.84
N LYS A 279 28.46 -3.68 9.69
CA LYS A 279 28.27 -4.67 10.76
C LYS A 279 29.54 -5.45 11.06
N ASN A 280 30.46 -5.56 10.12
CA ASN A 280 31.76 -6.19 10.34
C ASN A 280 32.68 -5.23 11.13
N PRO A 281 33.19 -5.65 12.33
CA PRO A 281 34.01 -4.79 13.16
C PRO A 281 35.26 -4.23 12.44
N ALA A 282 35.93 -5.07 11.65
CA ALA A 282 37.12 -4.63 10.89
C ALA A 282 36.78 -3.57 9.85
N THR A 283 35.65 -3.74 9.14
CA THR A 283 35.20 -2.75 8.14
C THR A 283 34.78 -1.43 8.81
N ARG A 284 34.15 -1.50 9.98
CA ARG A 284 33.76 -0.32 10.75
C ARG A 284 35.01 0.50 11.19
N GLU A 285 36.02 -0.16 11.77
CA GLU A 285 37.26 0.49 12.20
C GLU A 285 38.03 1.03 11.01
N PHE A 286 38.12 0.28 9.90
CA PHE A 286 38.71 0.79 8.66
C PHE A 286 37.99 2.06 8.20
N THR A 287 36.67 2.09 8.16
CA THR A 287 35.89 3.25 7.68
C THR A 287 36.10 4.47 8.56
N ARG A 288 36.18 4.29 9.89
CA ARG A 288 36.48 5.33 10.85
C ARG A 288 37.87 5.94 10.57
N SER A 289 38.89 5.11 10.45
CA SER A 289 40.28 5.52 10.20
C SER A 289 40.43 6.16 8.81
N TYR A 290 39.76 5.61 7.78
CA TYR A 290 39.75 6.17 6.43
C TYR A 290 39.22 7.60 6.38
N LYS A 291 38.10 7.87 7.08
CA LYS A 291 37.51 9.22 7.19
C LYS A 291 38.46 10.18 7.87
N ALA A 292 39.15 9.75 8.93
CA ALA A 292 40.10 10.56 9.65
C ALA A 292 41.32 10.93 8.76
N HIS A 293 41.88 9.97 8.01
CA HIS A 293 43.02 10.22 7.11
C HIS A 293 42.60 11.09 5.92
N ASN A 294 41.39 10.91 5.37
CA ASN A 294 40.88 11.78 4.30
C ASN A 294 40.69 13.24 4.80
N ALA A 295 40.31 13.43 6.06
CA ALA A 295 40.27 14.76 6.66
C ALA A 295 41.67 15.39 6.77
N ARG A 296 42.70 14.60 7.13
CA ARG A 296 44.11 15.08 7.16
C ARG A 296 44.57 15.58 5.78
N VAL A 297 44.14 14.91 4.68
CA VAL A 297 44.43 15.40 3.32
C VAL A 297 43.76 16.74 3.05
N ARG A 298 42.49 16.93 3.49
CA ARG A 298 41.78 18.22 3.33
C ARG A 298 42.42 19.36 4.09
N TYR A 299 42.97 19.07 5.28
CA TYR A 299 43.63 20.06 6.12
C TYR A 299 45.14 20.21 5.80
N GLY A 300 45.65 19.53 4.79
CA GLY A 300 47.03 19.65 4.34
C GLY A 300 48.07 19.00 5.26
N THR A 301 47.66 18.21 6.25
CA THR A 301 48.51 17.47 7.17
C THR A 301 48.95 16.10 6.67
N MET A 302 48.47 15.69 5.49
CA MET A 302 48.82 14.47 4.78
C MET A 302 48.72 14.70 3.27
N THR A 303 49.71 14.23 2.51
CA THR A 303 49.68 14.32 1.05
C THR A 303 48.74 13.28 0.43
N LYS A 304 48.26 13.52 -0.80
CA LYS A 304 47.44 12.54 -1.54
C LYS A 304 48.20 11.23 -1.80
N ALA A 305 49.52 11.29 -2.02
CA ALA A 305 50.35 10.13 -2.27
C ALA A 305 50.46 9.24 -1.02
N GLU A 306 50.71 9.84 0.15
CA GLU A 306 50.74 9.14 1.44
C GLU A 306 49.39 8.49 1.74
N PHE A 307 48.26 9.22 1.55
CA PHE A 307 46.94 8.70 1.73
C PHE A 307 46.64 7.49 0.81
N THR A 308 47.08 7.56 -0.45
CA THR A 308 46.88 6.48 -1.41
C THR A 308 47.63 5.22 -0.97
N ALA A 309 48.91 5.36 -0.59
CA ALA A 309 49.72 4.26 -0.08
C ALA A 309 49.13 3.65 1.20
N TRP A 310 48.79 4.50 2.17
CA TRP A 310 48.13 4.07 3.41
C TRP A 310 46.81 3.33 3.14
N SER A 311 45.93 3.89 2.27
CA SER A 311 44.63 3.32 2.02
C SER A 311 44.67 1.96 1.33
N LYS A 312 45.72 1.71 0.52
CA LYS A 312 45.97 0.40 -0.08
C LYS A 312 46.32 -0.63 1.00
N THR A 313 47.31 -0.35 1.86
CA THR A 313 47.69 -1.24 2.93
C THR A 313 46.55 -1.46 3.95
N ALA A 314 45.79 -0.41 4.25
CA ALA A 314 44.65 -0.50 5.16
C ALA A 314 43.53 -1.43 4.63
N ARG A 315 43.30 -1.42 3.31
CA ARG A 315 42.34 -2.34 2.69
C ARG A 315 42.84 -3.79 2.74
N GLU A 316 44.10 -4.03 2.42
CA GLU A 316 44.69 -5.36 2.47
C GLU A 316 44.59 -5.97 3.87
N LYS A 317 44.92 -5.17 4.92
CA LYS A 317 44.82 -5.59 6.31
C LYS A 317 43.38 -5.82 6.77
N ARG A 318 42.43 -4.93 6.36
CA ARG A 318 41.02 -5.14 6.61
C ARG A 318 40.56 -6.47 6.01
N ASP A 319 40.91 -6.74 4.76
CA ASP A 319 40.47 -7.97 4.05
C ASP A 319 41.11 -9.20 4.70
N ALA A 320 42.35 -9.12 5.18
CA ALA A 320 42.98 -10.17 5.97
C ALA A 320 42.27 -10.41 7.30
N CYS A 321 41.84 -9.32 7.98
CA CYS A 321 41.10 -9.41 9.22
C CYS A 321 39.70 -10.02 8.99
N VAL A 322 39.00 -9.62 7.93
CA VAL A 322 37.69 -10.20 7.53
C VAL A 322 37.82 -11.67 7.20
N ALA A 323 38.93 -12.09 6.60
CA ALA A 323 39.25 -13.48 6.26
C ALA A 323 39.81 -14.30 7.47
N GLY A 324 39.90 -13.70 8.68
CA GLY A 324 40.40 -14.38 9.87
C GLY A 324 41.94 -14.61 9.87
N LYS A 325 42.67 -14.00 8.95
CA LYS A 325 44.15 -14.11 8.84
C LYS A 325 44.87 -13.09 9.73
N LEU A 326 44.19 -12.07 10.20
CA LEU A 326 44.68 -11.05 11.11
C LEU A 326 43.63 -10.86 12.23
N SER A 327 44.08 -10.74 13.48
CA SER A 327 43.14 -10.46 14.57
C SER A 327 42.59 -9.03 14.48
N LEU A 328 41.38 -8.81 15.04
CA LEU A 328 40.82 -7.45 15.08
C LEU A 328 41.69 -6.50 15.92
N GLU A 329 42.26 -7.02 17.01
CA GLU A 329 43.14 -6.28 17.93
C GLU A 329 44.40 -5.79 17.20
N ASP A 330 45.07 -6.68 16.46
CA ASP A 330 46.26 -6.32 15.68
C ASP A 330 45.94 -5.33 14.58
N PHE A 331 44.79 -5.49 13.93
CA PHE A 331 44.36 -4.55 12.91
C PHE A 331 44.08 -3.14 13.47
N VAL A 332 43.40 -3.05 14.60
CA VAL A 332 43.11 -1.77 15.27
C VAL A 332 44.41 -1.14 15.77
N ALA A 333 45.28 -1.93 16.39
CA ALA A 333 46.61 -1.45 16.82
C ALA A 333 47.42 -0.85 15.66
N TRP A 334 47.38 -1.50 14.47
CA TRP A 334 48.01 -0.97 13.28
C TRP A 334 47.36 0.34 12.79
N LEU A 335 46.03 0.44 12.80
CA LEU A 335 45.32 1.68 12.44
C LEU A 335 45.64 2.85 13.38
N ASP A 336 45.87 2.56 14.66
CA ASP A 336 46.16 3.57 15.68
C ASP A 336 47.64 3.98 15.68
N SER A 337 48.57 3.08 15.32
CA SER A 337 50.00 3.39 15.20
C SER A 337 50.28 4.45 14.14
N ASP A 338 49.44 4.56 13.12
CA ASP A 338 49.59 5.55 12.05
C ASP A 338 48.92 6.92 12.38
N LYS A 339 48.21 7.01 13.50
CA LYS A 339 47.67 8.29 14.02
C LYS A 339 48.75 9.13 14.70
N GLN A 340 49.86 8.53 15.14
CA GLN A 340 50.93 9.19 15.85
C GLN A 340 52.02 9.73 14.92
N ARG A 341 51.94 9.49 13.62
CA ARG A 341 52.77 10.05 12.56
C ARG A 341 52.02 11.18 11.84
#